data_e126153c39bc387f57b953b01c5ac675
#
_entry.id   e126153c39bc387f57b953b01c5ac675
#
_cell.length_a   1.000
_cell.length_b   1.000
_cell.length_c   1.000
_cell.angle_alpha   90.00
_cell.angle_beta   90.00
_cell.angle_gamma   90.00
#
_symmetry.space_group_name_H-M   'P 1'
#
loop_
_entity.id
_entity.type
_entity.pdbx_description
1 polymer ?
#
loop_
_entity_poly.entity_id
_entity_poly.type
_entity_poly.pdbx_seq_one_letter_code
_entity_poly.pdbx_strand_id
1 'polypeptide(L)'
;MWYHVVCFGARPKFYTSPSAGENSVLTPKYVIMAFAPAGFHQQGLFYHVSLGEIAMSKILEINDGNFDAEVLGASIPVLVDFWAPWCGPCQAIKPILEALNTEQTDFRVTKVNVDDSPELAQKYGVRAIPTILLFKDGAEVGRKIGASGKPELVQFVQDSVRAGASEDEK
;
A
#
# COMPACT_ATOMS: atom_id res chain seq x y z
N MET A 1 6.22 19.83 -16.12
CA MET A 1 7.06 20.65 -15.26
C MET A 1 6.11 21.41 -14.34
N TRP A 2 5.78 20.84 -13.18
CA TRP A 2 4.82 21.44 -12.24
C TRP A 2 5.56 21.68 -10.93
N TYR A 3 5.61 22.94 -10.51
CA TYR A 3 6.21 23.36 -9.25
C TYR A 3 5.09 23.59 -8.24
N HIS A 4 5.06 22.82 -7.17
CA HIS A 4 4.27 23.18 -5.99
C HIS A 4 5.15 24.01 -5.04
N VAL A 5 4.84 25.28 -4.92
CA VAL A 5 5.46 26.18 -3.96
C VAL A 5 4.54 26.30 -2.76
N VAL A 6 4.99 25.82 -1.62
CA VAL A 6 4.31 26.10 -0.33
C VAL A 6 5.06 27.25 0.32
N CYS A 7 4.44 28.45 0.29
CA CYS A 7 4.98 29.64 0.93
C CYS A 7 4.49 29.72 2.38
N PHE A 8 5.41 29.65 3.34
CA PHE A 8 5.22 30.20 4.67
C PHE A 8 6.17 31.40 4.82
N GLY A 9 5.63 32.60 4.66
CA GLY A 9 6.10 33.88 5.18
C GLY A 9 7.57 34.25 5.04
N ALA A 10 8.20 34.21 3.84
CA ALA A 10 9.36 35.03 3.44
C ALA A 10 9.73 34.66 1.98
N ARG A 11 10.20 35.64 1.22
CA ARG A 11 10.44 35.54 -0.23
C ARG A 11 11.37 34.38 -0.59
N PRO A 12 11.03 33.49 -1.55
CA PRO A 12 11.89 32.38 -1.95
C PRO A 12 13.11 32.88 -2.72
N LYS A 13 14.31 32.41 -2.34
CA LYS A 13 15.51 32.53 -3.18
C LYS A 13 15.70 31.22 -3.93
N PHE A 14 15.67 31.30 -5.25
CA PHE A 14 15.95 30.15 -6.13
C PHE A 14 17.47 29.98 -6.23
N TYR A 15 17.94 28.77 -5.99
CA TYR A 15 19.30 28.37 -6.24
C TYR A 15 19.31 27.34 -7.36
N THR A 16 19.90 27.69 -8.50
CA THR A 16 20.12 26.76 -9.62
C THR A 16 21.51 26.18 -9.48
N SER A 17 21.64 24.88 -9.32
CA SER A 17 22.91 24.17 -9.37
C SER A 17 23.29 23.88 -10.83
N PRO A 18 24.54 24.09 -11.24
CA PRO A 18 24.98 23.82 -12.61
C PRO A 18 25.27 22.34 -12.84
N SER A 19 24.82 21.87 -13.98
CA SER A 19 25.18 20.71 -14.80
C SER A 19 26.10 19.63 -14.22
N ALA A 20 25.58 18.42 -14.13
CA ALA A 20 26.35 17.19 -14.26
C ALA A 20 25.57 16.18 -15.12
N GLY A 21 26.29 15.65 -16.09
CA GLY A 21 26.10 14.71 -17.16
C GLY A 21 24.97 13.68 -17.15
N GLU A 22 24.63 13.34 -18.35
CA GLU A 22 23.63 12.37 -18.81
C GLU A 22 23.75 10.99 -18.11
N ASN A 23 22.56 10.37 -17.91
CA ASN A 23 22.32 9.01 -17.43
C ASN A 23 22.31 8.80 -15.90
N SER A 24 21.40 9.45 -15.20
CA SER A 24 20.92 8.95 -13.92
C SER A 24 19.43 9.24 -13.75
N VAL A 25 18.69 8.21 -13.38
CA VAL A 25 17.29 8.25 -12.98
C VAL A 25 17.12 9.35 -11.92
N LEU A 26 16.45 10.44 -12.31
CA LEU A 26 16.26 11.62 -11.47
C LEU A 26 15.27 11.31 -10.33
N THR A 27 15.81 11.05 -9.16
CA THR A 27 15.04 11.19 -7.92
C THR A 27 14.99 12.67 -7.54
N PRO A 28 13.84 13.30 -7.40
CA PRO A 28 13.76 14.68 -6.96
C PRO A 28 14.18 14.80 -5.48
N LYS A 29 15.34 15.36 -5.25
CA LYS A 29 15.78 15.76 -3.90
C LYS A 29 15.17 17.11 -3.58
N TYR A 30 14.19 17.16 -2.70
CA TYR A 30 13.69 18.42 -2.14
C TYR A 30 14.48 18.77 -0.89
N VAL A 31 15.13 19.93 -0.92
CA VAL A 31 15.75 20.52 0.27
C VAL A 31 14.76 21.53 0.85
N ILE A 32 14.17 21.23 1.99
CA ILE A 32 13.36 22.19 2.75
C ILE A 32 14.29 22.93 3.69
N MET A 33 14.54 24.22 3.41
CA MET A 33 15.21 25.11 4.36
C MET A 33 14.17 25.65 5.34
N ALA A 34 14.19 25.17 6.57
CA ALA A 34 13.47 25.78 7.67
C ALA A 34 14.32 26.89 8.28
N PHE A 35 13.85 28.14 8.20
CA PHE A 35 14.47 29.29 8.87
C PHE A 35 13.95 29.35 10.31
N ALA A 36 14.83 29.25 11.28
CA ALA A 36 14.52 29.55 12.67
C ALA A 36 14.51 31.09 12.87
N PRO A 37 13.61 31.62 13.74
CA PRO A 37 13.56 33.05 14.02
C PRO A 37 14.86 33.52 14.71
N ALA A 38 15.25 34.78 14.40
CA ALA A 38 16.47 35.38 14.87
C ALA A 38 16.55 35.40 16.41
N GLY A 39 17.57 34.73 16.97
CA GLY A 39 17.84 34.70 18.40
C GLY A 39 18.46 33.41 18.93
N PHE A 40 18.56 32.34 18.15
CA PHE A 40 19.19 31.11 18.59
C PHE A 40 20.58 30.93 17.94
N HIS A 41 21.59 30.70 18.76
CA HIS A 41 22.99 30.52 18.35
C HIS A 41 23.09 29.39 17.31
N GLN A 42 23.65 29.71 16.13
CA GLN A 42 23.78 28.82 14.98
C GLN A 42 24.70 27.64 15.29
N GLN A 43 24.12 26.51 15.64
CA GLN A 43 24.65 25.23 15.24
C GLN A 43 23.65 24.66 14.24
N GLY A 44 24.00 24.77 12.97
CA GLY A 44 23.15 24.30 11.86
C GLY A 44 22.95 22.79 11.94
N LEU A 45 21.85 22.37 12.55
CA LEU A 45 21.38 21.01 12.47
C LEU A 45 20.77 20.81 11.08
N PHE A 46 21.58 20.32 10.16
CA PHE A 46 21.05 19.80 8.90
C PHE A 46 20.27 18.53 9.20
N TYR A 47 18.96 18.66 9.37
CA TYR A 47 18.10 17.48 9.29
C TYR A 47 18.12 17.01 7.83
N HIS A 48 18.97 16.05 7.54
CA HIS A 48 18.79 15.19 6.39
C HIS A 48 17.52 14.38 6.65
N VAL A 49 16.38 14.91 6.24
CA VAL A 49 15.21 14.06 6.03
C VAL A 49 15.56 13.27 4.76
N SER A 50 16.22 12.16 4.94
CA SER A 50 16.17 11.07 4.01
C SER A 50 14.67 10.78 3.89
N LEU A 51 14.04 11.28 2.82
CA LEU A 51 12.81 10.66 2.33
C LEU A 51 13.24 9.24 2.02
N GLY A 52 13.04 8.42 3.07
CA GLY A 52 13.40 7.03 3.07
C GLY A 52 12.96 6.45 1.75
N GLU A 53 13.77 5.56 1.26
CA GLU A 53 13.37 4.48 0.41
C GLU A 53 11.86 4.37 0.51
N ILE A 54 11.20 4.57 -0.63
CA ILE A 54 9.87 4.01 -0.80
C ILE A 54 10.15 2.53 -0.59
N ALA A 55 10.08 2.12 0.67
CA ALA A 55 10.17 0.73 1.05
C ALA A 55 9.11 0.11 0.16
N MET A 56 9.51 -0.73 -0.77
CA MET A 56 8.60 -1.61 -1.51
C MET A 56 7.71 -2.15 -0.42
N SER A 57 6.46 -1.67 -0.33
CA SER A 57 5.68 -1.83 0.87
C SER A 57 5.40 -3.31 1.00
N LYS A 58 6.14 -3.94 1.90
CA LYS A 58 5.98 -5.37 2.18
C LYS A 58 4.52 -5.60 2.47
N ILE A 59 3.89 -6.52 1.74
CA ILE A 59 2.49 -6.89 1.98
C ILE A 59 2.34 -7.21 3.47
N LEU A 60 1.38 -6.54 4.11
CA LEU A 60 1.10 -6.72 5.54
C LEU A 60 0.63 -8.15 5.79
N GLU A 61 1.25 -8.81 6.76
CA GLU A 61 0.85 -10.12 7.22
C GLU A 61 -0.21 -10.00 8.30
N ILE A 62 -1.33 -10.66 8.07
CA ILE A 62 -2.51 -10.66 8.94
C ILE A 62 -2.59 -11.99 9.68
N ASN A 63 -2.99 -11.92 10.93
CA ASN A 63 -3.24 -13.06 11.80
C ASN A 63 -4.52 -12.84 12.62
N ASP A 64 -4.90 -13.83 13.45
CA ASP A 64 -6.11 -13.78 14.26
C ASP A 64 -6.18 -12.55 15.20
N GLY A 65 -5.02 -12.03 15.63
CA GLY A 65 -4.95 -10.91 16.56
C GLY A 65 -5.09 -9.53 15.94
N ASN A 66 -4.78 -9.36 14.64
CA ASN A 66 -4.82 -8.05 13.98
C ASN A 66 -5.85 -7.96 12.84
N PHE A 67 -6.54 -9.05 12.49
CA PHE A 67 -7.50 -9.09 11.39
C PHE A 67 -8.60 -8.04 11.51
N ASP A 68 -9.22 -7.94 12.67
CA ASP A 68 -10.37 -7.04 12.89
C ASP A 68 -9.94 -5.56 12.73
N ALA A 69 -8.78 -5.19 13.27
CA ALA A 69 -8.28 -3.83 13.16
C ALA A 69 -7.80 -3.47 11.74
N GLU A 70 -7.06 -4.38 11.10
CA GLU A 70 -6.38 -4.11 9.83
C GLU A 70 -7.25 -4.38 8.59
N VAL A 71 -8.24 -5.25 8.71
CA VAL A 71 -9.11 -5.66 7.60
C VAL A 71 -10.52 -5.12 7.78
N LEU A 72 -11.19 -5.47 8.89
CA LEU A 72 -12.59 -5.06 9.10
C LEU A 72 -12.71 -3.56 9.46
N GLY A 73 -11.72 -3.00 10.17
CA GLY A 73 -11.67 -1.59 10.54
C GLY A 73 -11.08 -0.67 9.47
N ALA A 74 -10.71 -1.20 8.31
CA ALA A 74 -10.08 -0.41 7.24
C ALA A 74 -11.09 0.52 6.56
N SER A 75 -10.64 1.76 6.28
CA SER A 75 -11.43 2.77 5.54
C SER A 75 -11.40 2.62 4.02
N ILE A 76 -10.53 1.76 3.51
CA ILE A 76 -10.40 1.44 2.08
C ILE A 76 -10.59 -0.06 1.89
N PRO A 77 -10.96 -0.54 0.70
CA PRO A 77 -11.06 -1.98 0.43
C PRO A 77 -9.75 -2.72 0.73
N VAL A 78 -9.84 -3.91 1.28
CA VAL A 78 -8.68 -4.75 1.62
C VAL A 78 -8.79 -6.08 0.91
N LEU A 79 -7.79 -6.37 0.06
CA LEU A 79 -7.61 -7.65 -0.60
C LEU A 79 -6.79 -8.57 0.32
N VAL A 80 -7.34 -9.69 0.73
CA VAL A 80 -6.71 -10.65 1.65
C VAL A 80 -6.40 -11.93 0.89
N ASP A 81 -5.11 -12.25 0.74
CA ASP A 81 -4.65 -13.51 0.14
C ASP A 81 -4.41 -14.58 1.22
N PHE A 82 -5.17 -15.64 1.19
CA PHE A 82 -4.97 -16.83 2.02
C PHE A 82 -4.00 -17.78 1.32
N TRP A 83 -2.83 -17.96 1.91
CA TRP A 83 -1.70 -18.67 1.31
C TRP A 83 -1.00 -19.59 2.30
N ALA A 84 -0.08 -20.43 1.81
CA ALA A 84 0.87 -21.18 2.64
C ALA A 84 2.24 -21.32 1.94
N PRO A 85 3.33 -21.54 2.71
CA PRO A 85 4.68 -21.67 2.15
C PRO A 85 4.84 -22.82 1.16
N TRP A 86 4.13 -23.92 1.36
CA TRP A 86 4.16 -25.11 0.52
C TRP A 86 3.27 -25.04 -0.72
N CYS A 87 2.47 -23.97 -0.87
CA CYS A 87 1.52 -23.80 -1.96
C CYS A 87 2.21 -23.23 -3.21
N GLY A 88 2.47 -24.07 -4.20
CA GLY A 88 3.10 -23.66 -5.47
C GLY A 88 2.35 -22.55 -6.21
N PRO A 89 1.02 -22.68 -6.45
CA PRO A 89 0.23 -21.62 -7.09
C PRO A 89 0.23 -20.29 -6.32
N CYS A 90 0.30 -20.32 -4.98
CA CYS A 90 0.41 -19.10 -4.15
C CYS A 90 1.74 -18.38 -4.40
N GLN A 91 2.83 -19.12 -4.53
CA GLN A 91 4.13 -18.55 -4.85
C GLN A 91 4.15 -17.88 -6.24
N ALA A 92 3.40 -18.42 -7.19
CA ALA A 92 3.33 -17.87 -8.53
C ALA A 92 2.61 -16.51 -8.59
N ILE A 93 1.61 -16.27 -7.73
CA ILE A 93 0.88 -14.98 -7.69
C ILE A 93 1.54 -13.94 -6.77
N LYS A 94 2.48 -14.33 -5.91
CA LYS A 94 3.15 -13.42 -4.98
C LYS A 94 3.70 -12.16 -5.65
N PRO A 95 4.50 -12.22 -6.76
CA PRO A 95 4.99 -11.02 -7.42
C PRO A 95 3.88 -10.14 -7.99
N ILE A 96 2.74 -10.73 -8.36
CA ILE A 96 1.56 -9.99 -8.84
C ILE A 96 0.95 -9.19 -7.69
N LEU A 97 0.79 -9.81 -6.53
CA LEU A 97 0.25 -9.16 -5.33
C LEU A 97 1.19 -8.05 -4.82
N GLU A 98 2.51 -8.25 -4.86
CA GLU A 98 3.52 -7.24 -4.53
C GLU A 98 3.45 -6.03 -5.47
N ALA A 99 3.29 -6.28 -6.77
CA ALA A 99 3.10 -5.22 -7.76
C ALA A 99 1.79 -4.46 -7.53
N LEU A 100 0.68 -5.16 -7.24
CA LEU A 100 -0.60 -4.52 -6.92
C LEU A 100 -0.50 -3.66 -5.67
N ASN A 101 0.14 -4.15 -4.61
CA ASN A 101 0.31 -3.41 -3.36
C ASN A 101 1.14 -2.12 -3.52
N THR A 102 2.01 -2.07 -4.52
CA THR A 102 2.83 -0.89 -4.80
C THR A 102 2.15 0.11 -5.75
N GLU A 103 1.41 -0.40 -6.73
CA GLU A 103 0.86 0.41 -7.81
C GLU A 103 -0.56 0.91 -7.54
N GLN A 104 -1.32 0.20 -6.69
CA GLN A 104 -2.70 0.56 -6.38
C GLN A 104 -2.77 1.37 -5.08
N THR A 105 -3.58 2.41 -5.08
CA THR A 105 -3.88 3.26 -3.92
C THR A 105 -5.33 3.14 -3.48
N ASP A 106 -6.18 2.56 -4.33
CA ASP A 106 -7.63 2.47 -4.11
C ASP A 106 -8.01 1.28 -3.20
N PHE A 107 -7.08 0.35 -3.01
CA PHE A 107 -7.23 -0.78 -2.10
C PHE A 107 -5.87 -1.21 -1.56
N ARG A 108 -5.87 -1.90 -0.43
CA ARG A 108 -4.66 -2.47 0.18
C ARG A 108 -4.61 -3.97 -0.02
N VAL A 109 -3.40 -4.51 -0.25
CA VAL A 109 -3.17 -5.96 -0.31
C VAL A 109 -2.60 -6.43 1.01
N THR A 110 -3.15 -7.51 1.55
CA THR A 110 -2.69 -8.20 2.76
C THR A 110 -2.63 -9.69 2.53
N LYS A 111 -1.99 -10.44 3.40
CA LYS A 111 -1.87 -11.89 3.30
C LYS A 111 -2.08 -12.57 4.66
N VAL A 112 -2.69 -13.74 4.65
CA VAL A 112 -2.90 -14.61 5.81
C VAL A 112 -2.26 -15.97 5.52
N ASN A 113 -1.33 -16.40 6.37
CA ASN A 113 -0.81 -17.76 6.33
C ASN A 113 -1.81 -18.69 7.01
N VAL A 114 -2.37 -19.65 6.27
CA VAL A 114 -3.38 -20.58 6.81
C VAL A 114 -2.82 -21.56 7.85
N ASP A 115 -1.50 -21.78 7.84
CA ASP A 115 -0.84 -22.65 8.82
C ASP A 115 -0.70 -21.93 10.17
N ASP A 116 -0.52 -20.60 10.17
CA ASP A 116 -0.36 -19.78 11.37
C ASP A 116 -1.70 -19.26 11.91
N SER A 117 -2.72 -19.14 11.04
CA SER A 117 -4.05 -18.61 11.37
C SER A 117 -5.18 -19.52 10.86
N PRO A 118 -5.26 -20.75 11.35
CA PRO A 118 -6.27 -21.71 10.92
C PRO A 118 -7.70 -21.28 11.30
N GLU A 119 -7.86 -20.49 12.38
CA GLU A 119 -9.15 -19.99 12.81
C GLU A 119 -9.75 -19.01 11.80
N LEU A 120 -8.94 -18.10 11.24
CA LEU A 120 -9.36 -17.20 10.15
C LEU A 120 -9.74 -18.00 8.91
N ALA A 121 -8.94 -18.98 8.52
CA ALA A 121 -9.24 -19.82 7.37
C ALA A 121 -10.58 -20.56 7.55
N GLN A 122 -10.85 -21.07 8.75
CA GLN A 122 -12.11 -21.71 9.08
C GLN A 122 -13.28 -20.71 9.12
N LYS A 123 -13.11 -19.57 9.81
CA LYS A 123 -14.12 -18.50 9.92
C LYS A 123 -14.63 -18.04 8.56
N TYR A 124 -13.72 -17.87 7.60
CA TYR A 124 -14.07 -17.45 6.24
C TYR A 124 -14.27 -18.61 5.26
N GLY A 125 -14.29 -19.85 5.73
CA GLY A 125 -14.58 -21.04 4.91
C GLY A 125 -13.59 -21.26 3.79
N VAL A 126 -12.31 -20.96 4.00
CA VAL A 126 -11.22 -21.19 3.03
C VAL A 126 -10.93 -22.68 2.97
N ARG A 127 -11.26 -23.32 1.85
CA ARG A 127 -11.12 -24.78 1.62
C ARG A 127 -10.00 -25.12 0.65
N ALA A 128 -9.51 -24.14 -0.07
CA ALA A 128 -8.44 -24.29 -1.04
C ALA A 128 -7.59 -23.01 -1.08
N ILE A 129 -6.31 -23.11 -1.39
CA ILE A 129 -5.39 -21.98 -1.52
C ILE A 129 -4.72 -21.97 -2.90
N PRO A 130 -4.44 -20.78 -3.46
CA PRO A 130 -4.78 -19.47 -2.93
C PRO A 130 -6.28 -19.19 -2.97
N THR A 131 -6.80 -18.51 -1.95
CA THR A 131 -8.13 -17.91 -1.94
C THR A 131 -7.96 -16.44 -1.63
N ILE A 132 -8.51 -15.60 -2.46
CA ILE A 132 -8.45 -14.15 -2.33
C ILE A 132 -9.83 -13.65 -1.94
N LEU A 133 -9.90 -12.97 -0.81
CA LEU A 133 -11.12 -12.32 -0.30
C LEU A 133 -10.97 -10.81 -0.40
N LEU A 134 -12.06 -10.13 -0.76
CA LEU A 134 -12.12 -8.68 -0.72
C LEU A 134 -13.07 -8.25 0.38
N PHE A 135 -12.57 -7.37 1.26
CA PHE A 135 -13.33 -6.75 2.33
C PHE A 135 -13.52 -5.26 2.06
N LYS A 136 -14.71 -4.76 2.36
CA LYS A 136 -15.04 -3.34 2.33
C LYS A 136 -16.06 -3.06 3.44
N ASP A 137 -15.84 -1.95 4.17
CA ASP A 137 -16.75 -1.49 5.25
C ASP A 137 -17.06 -2.59 6.28
N GLY A 138 -16.05 -3.44 6.58
CA GLY A 138 -16.17 -4.53 7.56
C GLY A 138 -16.81 -5.81 7.06
N ALA A 139 -17.21 -5.91 5.78
CA ALA A 139 -17.87 -7.06 5.20
C ALA A 139 -17.06 -7.68 4.05
N GLU A 140 -17.20 -9.00 3.85
CA GLU A 140 -16.70 -9.68 2.64
C GLU A 140 -17.59 -9.30 1.45
N VAL A 141 -17.04 -8.61 0.45
CA VAL A 141 -17.77 -8.17 -0.74
C VAL A 141 -17.40 -8.97 -1.99
N GLY A 142 -16.38 -9.80 -1.92
CA GLY A 142 -15.97 -10.63 -3.05
C GLY A 142 -15.04 -11.77 -2.67
N ARG A 143 -15.09 -12.85 -3.47
CA ARG A 143 -14.27 -14.05 -3.28
C ARG A 143 -13.77 -14.59 -4.60
N LYS A 144 -12.50 -14.93 -4.66
CA LYS A 144 -11.87 -15.57 -5.82
C LYS A 144 -10.98 -16.72 -5.37
N ILE A 145 -11.17 -17.88 -5.95
CA ILE A 145 -10.41 -19.11 -5.64
C ILE A 145 -9.45 -19.41 -6.77
N GLY A 146 -8.19 -19.68 -6.42
CA GLY A 146 -7.13 -20.02 -7.38
C GLY A 146 -6.28 -18.82 -7.80
N ALA A 147 -5.17 -19.14 -8.47
CA ALA A 147 -4.24 -18.15 -8.98
C ALA A 147 -4.85 -17.34 -10.12
N SER A 148 -4.62 -16.03 -10.13
CA SER A 148 -5.15 -15.10 -11.14
C SER A 148 -4.11 -14.10 -11.57
N GLY A 149 -4.22 -13.62 -12.81
CA GLY A 149 -3.37 -12.57 -13.35
C GLY A 149 -3.70 -11.19 -12.77
N LYS A 150 -2.73 -10.26 -12.87
CA LYS A 150 -2.89 -8.89 -12.36
C LYS A 150 -4.13 -8.17 -12.93
N PRO A 151 -4.40 -8.15 -14.25
CA PRO A 151 -5.59 -7.47 -14.80
C PRO A 151 -6.89 -8.04 -14.24
N GLU A 152 -6.92 -9.36 -14.05
CA GLU A 152 -8.08 -10.07 -13.53
C GLU A 152 -8.35 -9.76 -12.05
N LEU A 153 -7.29 -9.59 -11.25
CA LEU A 153 -7.42 -9.17 -9.84
C LEU A 153 -7.90 -7.72 -9.73
N VAL A 154 -7.39 -6.81 -10.55
CA VAL A 154 -7.86 -5.42 -10.58
C VAL A 154 -9.35 -5.36 -10.96
N GLN A 155 -9.74 -6.10 -12.00
CA GLN A 155 -11.14 -6.17 -12.42
C GLN A 155 -12.03 -6.73 -11.32
N PHE A 156 -11.59 -7.83 -10.67
CA PHE A 156 -12.29 -8.43 -9.54
C PHE A 156 -12.55 -7.44 -8.41
N VAL A 157 -11.55 -6.65 -8.01
CA VAL A 157 -11.71 -5.61 -6.98
C VAL A 157 -12.74 -4.57 -7.40
N GLN A 158 -12.63 -4.05 -8.64
CA GLN A 158 -13.54 -3.02 -9.14
C GLN A 158 -14.99 -3.51 -9.19
N ASP A 159 -15.20 -4.72 -9.67
CA ASP A 159 -16.56 -5.30 -9.80
C ASP A 159 -17.16 -5.60 -8.42
N SER A 160 -16.37 -6.15 -7.50
CA SER A 160 -16.83 -6.47 -6.14
C SER A 160 -17.16 -5.20 -5.34
N VAL A 161 -16.34 -4.15 -5.43
CA VAL A 161 -16.61 -2.87 -4.77
C VAL A 161 -17.87 -2.22 -5.30
N ARG A 162 -18.12 -2.32 -6.62
CA ARG A 162 -19.34 -1.78 -7.26
C ARG A 162 -20.58 -2.56 -6.83
N ALA A 163 -20.49 -3.89 -6.78
CA ALA A 163 -21.59 -4.75 -6.35
C ALA A 163 -21.96 -4.50 -4.89
N GLY A 164 -20.99 -4.38 -3.97
CA GLY A 164 -21.23 -4.07 -2.57
C GLY A 164 -21.89 -2.71 -2.34
N ALA A 165 -21.60 -1.71 -3.16
CA ALA A 165 -22.23 -0.38 -3.05
C ALA A 165 -23.73 -0.38 -3.42
N SER A 166 -24.23 -1.39 -4.13
CA SER A 166 -25.64 -1.47 -4.53
C SER A 166 -26.54 -2.13 -3.47
N GLU A 167 -25.98 -2.75 -2.44
CA GLU A 167 -26.76 -3.41 -1.37
C GLU A 167 -27.07 -2.47 -0.21
N ASP A 168 -26.31 -1.37 -0.05
CA ASP A 168 -26.49 -0.37 1.01
C ASP A 168 -27.63 0.64 0.72
N GLU A 169 -28.22 0.61 -0.49
CA GLU A 169 -29.25 1.57 -0.93
C GLU A 169 -30.68 0.99 -0.85
N LYS A 170 -30.87 -0.12 -0.13
CA LYS A 170 -32.16 -0.78 0.04
C LYS A 170 -32.58 -0.84 1.51
#